data_eced14c3ce0f720d4716fa3c16f50d10
#
_entry.id   eced14c3ce0f720d4716fa3c16f50d10
#
_cell.length_a   1.000
_cell.length_b   1.000
_cell.length_c   1.000
_cell.angle_alpha   90.00
_cell.angle_beta   90.00
_cell.angle_gamma   90.00
#
_symmetry.space_group_name_H-M   'P 1'
#
loop_
_entity.id
_entity.type
_entity.pdbx_description
1 polymer ?
#
loop_
_entity_poly.entity_id
_entity_poly.type
_entity_poly.pdbx_seq_one_letter_code
_entity_poly.pdbx_strand_id
1 'polypeptide(L)'
;MKTWKNLSLILLLALALAGCRNKSSNLTDFNRSVYTPGYASGFDVKGADGRQSVLLTVTNPWQGAEGVETALFIARDGEAAPEGFEGQVLEGDAGRIVCVSSTHIAMLDAIGEAGRVVGVSGIDYISNP
;
A
#
# COMPACT_ATOMS: atom_id res chain seq x y z
N MET A 1 -3.72 53.35 -1.78
CA MET A 1 -4.67 52.22 -1.77
C MET A 1 -4.28 51.06 -2.70
N LYS A 2 -3.41 51.24 -3.69
CA LYS A 2 -2.95 50.14 -4.60
C LYS A 2 -1.94 49.19 -4.00
N THR A 3 -1.09 49.64 -3.11
CA THR A 3 0.00 48.84 -2.51
C THR A 3 -0.49 47.77 -1.53
N TRP A 4 -1.58 48.00 -0.82
CA TRP A 4 -2.12 47.04 0.16
C TRP A 4 -2.80 45.82 -0.48
N LYS A 5 -3.43 46.03 -1.66
CA LYS A 5 -4.00 44.90 -2.43
C LYS A 5 -2.91 43.94 -2.95
N ASN A 6 -1.77 44.50 -3.36
CA ASN A 6 -0.65 43.70 -3.83
C ASN A 6 0.04 42.93 -2.69
N LEU A 7 0.10 43.49 -1.49
CA LEU A 7 0.65 42.85 -0.30
C LEU A 7 -0.21 41.67 0.16
N SER A 8 -1.55 41.80 0.12
CA SER A 8 -2.50 40.76 0.43
C SER A 8 -2.44 39.60 -0.58
N LEU A 9 -2.24 39.91 -1.87
CA LEU A 9 -2.11 38.87 -2.91
C LEU A 9 -0.80 38.06 -2.78
N ILE A 10 0.30 38.74 -2.43
CA ILE A 10 1.60 38.09 -2.18
C ILE A 10 1.55 37.18 -0.94
N LEU A 11 0.85 37.63 0.12
CA LEU A 11 0.67 36.82 1.34
C LEU A 11 -0.18 35.57 1.08
N LEU A 12 -1.24 35.67 0.25
CA LEU A 12 -2.07 34.54 -0.15
C LEU A 12 -1.30 33.54 -1.04
N LEU A 13 -0.44 34.05 -1.92
CA LEU A 13 0.41 33.21 -2.78
C LEU A 13 1.49 32.48 -1.98
N ALA A 14 2.05 33.12 -0.94
CA ALA A 14 3.02 32.53 -0.05
C ALA A 14 2.42 31.40 0.83
N LEU A 15 1.15 31.50 1.24
CA LEU A 15 0.44 30.43 1.95
C LEU A 15 0.15 29.21 1.07
N ALA A 16 -0.08 29.41 -0.23
CA ALA A 16 -0.34 28.32 -1.17
C ALA A 16 0.92 27.46 -1.45
N LEU A 17 2.12 27.99 -1.27
CA LEU A 17 3.39 27.28 -1.44
C LEU A 17 3.83 26.47 -0.21
N ALA A 18 3.16 26.65 0.93
CA ALA A 18 3.49 25.92 2.18
C ALA A 18 2.87 24.52 2.27
N GLY A 19 2.04 24.13 1.31
CA GLY A 19 1.25 22.92 1.36
C GLY A 19 1.70 21.85 0.39
N CYS A 20 2.86 21.23 0.56
CA CYS A 20 3.19 19.87 0.13
C CYS A 20 4.63 19.57 0.53
N ARG A 21 4.86 19.43 1.82
CA ARG A 21 6.08 18.83 2.31
C ARG A 21 5.85 17.32 2.30
N ASN A 22 6.16 16.67 1.17
CA ASN A 22 6.35 15.23 1.16
C ASN A 22 7.46 14.94 2.19
N LYS A 23 7.06 14.51 3.39
CA LYS A 23 8.02 14.00 4.37
C LYS A 23 8.59 12.73 3.77
N SER A 24 9.83 12.77 3.32
CA SER A 24 10.60 11.56 3.08
C SER A 24 10.60 10.77 4.39
N SER A 25 10.20 9.51 4.34
CA SER A 25 10.25 8.61 5.50
C SER A 25 11.39 7.64 5.33
N ASN A 26 11.96 7.21 6.44
CA ASN A 26 12.91 6.12 6.47
C ASN A 26 12.17 4.79 6.67
N LEU A 27 12.74 3.71 6.18
CA LEU A 27 12.19 2.37 6.38
C LEU A 27 12.03 2.02 7.87
N THR A 28 12.93 2.52 8.72
CA THR A 28 12.92 2.35 10.17
C THR A 28 11.73 3.01 10.88
N ASP A 29 11.05 3.95 10.23
CA ASP A 29 9.86 4.60 10.79
C ASP A 29 8.65 3.63 10.82
N PHE A 30 8.66 2.59 9.96
CA PHE A 30 7.64 1.55 9.90
C PHE A 30 7.88 0.49 10.98
N ASN A 31 7.66 0.86 12.23
CA ASN A 31 7.93 0.01 13.40
C ASN A 31 6.68 -0.32 14.23
N ARG A 32 5.53 0.32 13.94
CA ARG A 32 4.28 0.09 14.65
C ARG A 32 3.50 -1.07 13.99
N SER A 33 3.25 -2.16 14.74
CA SER A 33 2.40 -3.25 14.25
C SER A 33 0.99 -2.73 13.98
N VAL A 34 0.50 -2.93 12.75
CA VAL A 34 -0.87 -2.58 12.32
C VAL A 34 -1.80 -3.78 12.45
N TYR A 35 -1.25 -4.96 12.25
CA TYR A 35 -1.98 -6.21 12.33
C TYR A 35 -1.12 -7.30 12.96
N THR A 36 -1.68 -8.02 13.93
CA THR A 36 -1.03 -9.19 14.52
C THR A 36 -1.83 -10.43 14.14
N PRO A 37 -1.30 -11.33 13.30
CA PRO A 37 -2.01 -12.55 12.91
C PRO A 37 -2.24 -13.47 14.12
N GLY A 38 -3.46 -14.01 14.22
CA GLY A 38 -3.80 -14.97 15.28
C GLY A 38 -3.42 -16.42 14.95
N TYR A 39 -3.35 -16.76 13.67
CA TYR A 39 -3.14 -18.12 13.19
C TYR A 39 -2.03 -18.25 12.15
N ALA A 40 -1.89 -17.26 11.28
CA ALA A 40 -0.87 -17.26 10.24
C ALA A 40 0.47 -16.77 10.79
N SER A 41 1.55 -17.29 10.23
CA SER A 41 2.92 -16.84 10.50
C SER A 41 3.64 -16.56 9.19
N GLY A 42 4.81 -15.95 9.26
CA GLY A 42 5.62 -15.66 8.08
C GLY A 42 5.27 -14.35 7.37
N PHE A 43 4.44 -13.49 7.95
CA PHE A 43 4.25 -12.13 7.47
C PHE A 43 4.07 -11.14 8.63
N ASP A 44 4.36 -9.88 8.34
CA ASP A 44 4.20 -8.76 9.27
C ASP A 44 3.64 -7.54 8.53
N VAL A 45 2.78 -6.77 9.20
CA VAL A 45 2.20 -5.54 8.65
C VAL A 45 2.52 -4.38 9.58
N LYS A 46 3.37 -3.48 9.13
CA LYS A 46 3.84 -2.35 9.91
C LYS A 46 3.40 -1.02 9.31
N GLY A 47 3.06 -0.11 10.17
CA GLY A 47 2.80 1.30 9.88
C GLY A 47 3.81 2.21 10.53
N ALA A 48 3.81 3.48 10.13
CA ALA A 48 4.56 4.55 10.73
C ALA A 48 3.61 5.60 11.33
N ASP A 49 4.06 6.31 12.36
CA ASP A 49 3.25 7.33 12.99
C ASP A 49 2.97 8.50 12.04
N GLY A 50 1.70 8.91 12.00
CA GLY A 50 1.24 9.99 11.12
C GLY A 50 1.19 9.62 9.64
N ARG A 51 1.26 8.33 9.28
CA ARG A 51 1.12 7.82 7.92
C ARG A 51 -0.02 6.81 7.80
N GLN A 52 -0.64 6.78 6.63
CA GLN A 52 -1.70 5.82 6.29
C GLN A 52 -1.16 4.59 5.55
N SER A 53 -0.02 4.74 4.89
CA SER A 53 0.67 3.65 4.18
C SER A 53 1.18 2.59 5.13
N VAL A 54 1.26 1.36 4.64
CA VAL A 54 1.77 0.22 5.41
C VAL A 54 2.83 -0.54 4.63
N LEU A 55 3.73 -1.16 5.38
CA LEU A 55 4.74 -2.08 4.90
C LEU A 55 4.32 -3.50 5.25
N LEU A 56 4.08 -4.32 4.23
CA LEU A 56 3.88 -5.76 4.37
C LEU A 56 5.21 -6.46 4.08
N THR A 57 5.69 -7.25 5.02
CA THR A 57 6.87 -8.11 4.85
C THR A 57 6.44 -9.56 4.92
N VAL A 58 6.91 -10.38 3.98
CA VAL A 58 6.66 -11.82 3.96
C VAL A 58 7.99 -12.54 4.02
N THR A 59 8.14 -13.41 5.02
CA THR A 59 9.32 -14.23 5.25
C THR A 59 9.10 -15.66 4.73
N ASN A 60 10.07 -16.18 4.02
CA ASN A 60 10.03 -17.54 3.46
C ASN A 60 8.74 -17.80 2.65
N PRO A 61 8.46 -17.02 1.58
CA PRO A 61 7.17 -16.96 0.89
C PRO A 61 6.78 -18.24 0.13
N TRP A 62 7.65 -19.21 0.02
CA TRP A 62 7.34 -20.52 -0.59
C TRP A 62 7.96 -21.68 0.20
N GLN A 63 7.48 -22.89 -0.05
CA GLN A 63 7.97 -24.09 0.60
C GLN A 63 9.46 -24.31 0.31
N GLY A 64 10.27 -24.47 1.36
CA GLY A 64 11.72 -24.65 1.27
C GLY A 64 12.51 -23.34 1.15
N ALA A 65 11.86 -22.19 1.17
CA ALA A 65 12.57 -20.91 1.31
C ALA A 65 13.15 -20.79 2.72
N GLU A 66 14.42 -20.40 2.81
CA GLU A 66 15.10 -20.14 4.08
C GLU A 66 15.81 -18.79 4.00
N GLY A 67 15.50 -17.89 4.94
CA GLY A 67 16.10 -16.57 5.00
C GLY A 67 15.71 -15.63 3.85
N VAL A 68 14.63 -15.95 3.12
CA VAL A 68 14.09 -15.10 2.05
C VAL A 68 13.05 -14.17 2.63
N GLU A 69 13.17 -12.88 2.32
CA GLU A 69 12.19 -11.85 2.68
C GLU A 69 11.78 -11.07 1.44
N THR A 70 10.49 -10.84 1.30
CA THR A 70 9.93 -9.95 0.30
C THR A 70 9.08 -8.89 0.97
N ALA A 71 9.12 -7.68 0.43
CA ALA A 71 8.38 -6.55 0.99
C ALA A 71 7.50 -5.89 -0.07
N LEU A 72 6.31 -5.47 0.38
CA LEU A 72 5.35 -4.69 -0.39
C LEU A 72 5.01 -3.43 0.40
N PHE A 73 5.25 -2.28 -0.21
CA PHE A 73 4.77 -1.01 0.32
C PHE A 73 3.40 -0.70 -0.27
N ILE A 74 2.40 -0.58 0.59
CA ILE A 74 1.03 -0.23 0.19
C ILE A 74 0.83 1.25 0.45
N ALA A 75 0.97 2.04 -0.61
CA ALA A 75 0.84 3.49 -0.56
C ALA A 75 -0.62 3.91 -0.36
N ARG A 76 -0.85 4.87 0.53
CA ARG A 76 -2.14 5.51 0.80
C ARG A 76 -1.96 7.02 0.75
N ASP A 77 -3.04 7.73 0.42
CA ASP A 77 -3.09 9.20 0.42
C ASP A 77 -1.96 9.89 -0.38
N GLY A 78 -1.47 9.23 -1.43
CA GLY A 78 -0.38 9.76 -2.26
C GLY A 78 1.00 9.74 -1.57
N GLU A 79 1.14 9.00 -0.47
CA GLU A 79 2.42 8.87 0.21
C GLU A 79 3.42 8.06 -0.62
N ALA A 80 4.64 8.56 -0.72
CA ALA A 80 5.73 7.86 -1.39
C ALA A 80 6.31 6.75 -0.50
N ALA A 81 6.88 5.73 -1.14
CA ALA A 81 7.67 4.72 -0.46
C ALA A 81 8.87 5.34 0.26
N PRO A 82 9.35 4.72 1.36
CA PRO A 82 10.54 5.17 2.06
C PRO A 82 11.76 5.24 1.14
N GLU A 83 12.67 6.17 1.45
CA GLU A 83 13.94 6.26 0.74
C GLU A 83 14.74 4.95 0.87
N GLY A 84 15.27 4.45 -0.24
CA GLY A 84 16.02 3.18 -0.29
C GLY A 84 15.14 1.92 -0.21
N PHE A 85 13.82 2.03 -0.35
CA PHE A 85 12.94 0.86 -0.40
C PHE A 85 13.10 0.12 -1.74
N GLU A 86 13.52 -1.14 -1.69
CA GLU A 86 13.78 -1.98 -2.88
C GLU A 86 12.64 -2.98 -3.20
N GLY A 87 11.57 -2.99 -2.39
CA GLY A 87 10.41 -3.87 -2.57
C GLY A 87 9.44 -3.38 -3.65
N GLN A 88 8.33 -4.07 -3.78
CA GLN A 88 7.24 -3.65 -4.66
C GLN A 88 6.42 -2.52 -4.03
N VAL A 89 5.95 -1.57 -4.84
CA VAL A 89 5.05 -0.50 -4.43
C VAL A 89 3.69 -0.72 -5.08
N LEU A 90 2.64 -0.80 -4.24
CA LEU A 90 1.25 -0.79 -4.68
C LEU A 90 0.69 0.61 -4.41
N GLU A 91 0.41 1.36 -5.46
CA GLU A 91 -0.20 2.68 -5.37
C GLU A 91 -1.72 2.57 -5.44
N GLY A 92 -2.39 3.05 -4.41
CA GLY A 92 -3.85 3.04 -4.33
C GLY A 92 -4.44 1.65 -4.08
N ASP A 93 -5.72 1.49 -4.41
CA ASP A 93 -6.46 0.24 -4.24
C ASP A 93 -6.35 -0.65 -5.49
N ALA A 94 -6.17 -1.95 -5.28
CA ALA A 94 -6.22 -2.94 -6.35
C ALA A 94 -7.66 -3.07 -6.89
N GLY A 95 -8.06 -2.16 -7.77
CA GLY A 95 -9.40 -2.13 -8.36
C GLY A 95 -9.63 -3.19 -9.44
N ARG A 96 -8.56 -3.77 -10.00
CA ARG A 96 -8.62 -4.78 -11.07
C ARG A 96 -7.58 -5.86 -10.80
N ILE A 97 -8.02 -7.11 -10.63
CA ILE A 97 -7.18 -8.22 -10.22
C ILE A 97 -7.24 -9.33 -11.26
N VAL A 98 -6.09 -9.85 -11.66
CA VAL A 98 -5.98 -11.06 -12.47
C VAL A 98 -5.57 -12.22 -11.57
N CYS A 99 -6.40 -13.26 -11.53
CA CYS A 99 -6.13 -14.44 -10.72
C CYS A 99 -5.64 -15.58 -11.60
N VAL A 100 -4.44 -16.07 -11.29
CA VAL A 100 -3.84 -17.22 -12.01
C VAL A 100 -4.12 -18.57 -11.32
N SER A 101 -4.93 -18.56 -10.27
CA SER A 101 -5.36 -19.75 -9.52
C SER A 101 -6.78 -19.57 -9.00
N SER A 102 -7.58 -20.64 -9.04
CA SER A 102 -8.92 -20.66 -8.42
C SER A 102 -8.88 -20.41 -6.92
N THR A 103 -7.79 -20.77 -6.25
CA THR A 103 -7.59 -20.48 -4.81
C THR A 103 -7.58 -18.97 -4.55
N HIS A 104 -6.95 -18.17 -5.42
CA HIS A 104 -6.93 -16.71 -5.28
C HIS A 104 -8.34 -16.12 -5.42
N ILE A 105 -9.16 -16.68 -6.32
CA ILE A 105 -10.54 -16.25 -6.50
C ILE A 105 -11.36 -16.56 -5.24
N ALA A 106 -11.23 -17.77 -4.70
CA ALA A 106 -11.92 -18.15 -3.47
C ALA A 106 -11.53 -17.28 -2.27
N MET A 107 -10.25 -16.86 -2.17
CA MET A 107 -9.80 -15.93 -1.14
C MET A 107 -10.42 -14.54 -1.30
N LEU A 108 -10.49 -14.03 -2.54
CA LEU A 108 -11.12 -12.73 -2.84
C LEU A 108 -12.62 -12.77 -2.57
N ASP A 109 -13.28 -13.88 -2.90
CA ASP A 109 -14.69 -14.09 -2.61
C ASP A 109 -14.96 -14.10 -1.10
N ALA A 110 -14.14 -14.81 -0.34
CA ALA A 110 -14.25 -14.91 1.12
C ALA A 110 -14.17 -13.54 1.84
N ILE A 111 -13.50 -12.56 1.22
CA ILE A 111 -13.43 -11.18 1.74
C ILE A 111 -14.38 -10.20 1.02
N GLY A 112 -15.25 -10.70 0.13
CA GLY A 112 -16.24 -9.89 -0.59
C GLY A 112 -15.68 -9.09 -1.77
N GLU A 113 -14.49 -9.42 -2.26
CA GLU A 113 -13.76 -8.67 -3.30
C GLU A 113 -13.71 -9.39 -4.66
N ALA A 114 -14.51 -10.45 -4.85
CA ALA A 114 -14.59 -11.20 -6.12
C ALA A 114 -14.92 -10.30 -7.32
N GLY A 115 -15.73 -9.25 -7.13
CA GLY A 115 -16.10 -8.28 -8.17
C GLY A 115 -14.93 -7.49 -8.77
N ARG A 116 -13.73 -7.54 -8.14
CA ARG A 116 -12.50 -6.92 -8.66
C ARG A 116 -11.73 -7.83 -9.62
N VAL A 117 -12.13 -9.09 -9.75
CA VAL A 117 -11.48 -10.04 -10.67
C VAL A 117 -11.88 -9.71 -12.09
N VAL A 118 -10.90 -9.37 -12.92
CA VAL A 118 -11.09 -9.00 -14.34
C VAL A 118 -10.46 -10.00 -15.32
N GLY A 119 -9.77 -11.00 -14.81
CA GLY A 119 -9.16 -12.04 -15.61
C GLY A 119 -8.75 -13.25 -14.77
N VAL A 120 -8.83 -14.42 -15.38
CA VAL A 120 -8.46 -15.70 -14.78
C VAL A 120 -7.67 -16.55 -15.77
N SER A 121 -6.79 -17.41 -15.30
CA SER A 121 -5.99 -18.30 -16.16
C SER A 121 -6.80 -19.46 -16.75
N GLY A 122 -7.95 -19.80 -16.16
CA GLY A 122 -8.86 -20.84 -16.62
C GLY A 122 -10.15 -20.83 -15.80
N ILE A 123 -11.27 -21.08 -16.48
CA ILE A 123 -12.61 -21.05 -15.87
C ILE A 123 -13.08 -22.43 -15.41
N ASP A 124 -12.46 -23.51 -15.90
CA ASP A 124 -12.92 -24.89 -15.67
C ASP A 124 -12.89 -25.34 -14.21
N TYR A 125 -12.10 -24.65 -13.38
CA TYR A 125 -11.92 -24.97 -11.96
C TYR A 125 -12.51 -23.90 -11.02
N ILE A 126 -13.31 -22.99 -11.56
CA ILE A 126 -13.96 -21.95 -10.76
C ILE A 126 -15.36 -22.45 -10.41
N SER A 127 -15.57 -22.73 -9.12
CA SER A 127 -16.85 -23.24 -8.61
C SER A 127 -17.78 -22.13 -8.12
N ASN A 128 -17.40 -20.88 -8.26
CA ASN A 128 -18.21 -19.73 -7.84
C ASN A 128 -19.19 -19.35 -8.95
N PRO A 129 -20.50 -19.19 -8.63
CA PRO A 129 -21.51 -18.76 -9.59
C PRO A 129 -21.31 -17.33 -10.06
#